data_0151e7fcabca31e3298977496d50eb65
#
_entry.id   0151e7fcabca31e3298977496d50eb65
#
_cell.length_a   1.000
_cell.length_b   1.000
_cell.length_c   1.000
_cell.angle_alpha   90.00
_cell.angle_beta   90.00
_cell.angle_gamma   90.00
#
_symmetry.space_group_name_H-M   'P 1'
#
loop_
_entity.id
_entity.type
_entity.pdbx_description
1 polymer ?
#
loop_
_entity_poly.entity_id
_entity_poly.type
_entity_poly.pdbx_seq_one_letter_code
_entity_poly.pdbx_strand_id
1 'polypeptide(L)'
;MSPVGSPEFWNPKMRGPVCYNPQASRTILPYTIQRTRLVLKGQSKTQMADSMKAALDSNQLPMPEPGAMSYMMSKDGYLGDSVGHWHPHLMFHIANASAASWGANLHDSPVLLNDDFPQGPEPETIFLVPVGHWSDGTSVTPDPSETHQH
;
A
#
# COMPACT_ATOMS: atom_id res chain seq x y z
N MET A 1 -3.98 -6.38 -1.37
CA MET A 1 -3.93 -7.72 -2.02
C MET A 1 -5.36 -8.20 -2.20
N SER A 2 -5.74 -8.55 -3.43
CA SER A 2 -7.11 -9.01 -3.73
C SER A 2 -7.42 -10.32 -3.00
N PRO A 3 -8.67 -10.54 -2.54
CA PRO A 3 -9.08 -11.80 -1.91
C PRO A 3 -8.90 -12.99 -2.85
N VAL A 4 -8.56 -14.17 -2.31
CA VAL A 4 -8.34 -15.43 -3.08
C VAL A 4 -9.50 -15.77 -4.02
N GLY A 5 -10.71 -15.35 -3.73
CA GLY A 5 -11.90 -15.62 -4.55
C GLY A 5 -12.20 -14.55 -5.59
N SER A 6 -11.43 -13.46 -5.67
CA SER A 6 -11.67 -12.44 -6.69
C SER A 6 -11.07 -12.85 -8.04
N PRO A 7 -11.72 -12.52 -9.17
CA PRO A 7 -11.15 -12.74 -10.51
C PRO A 7 -9.76 -12.11 -10.68
N GLU A 8 -9.50 -11.02 -9.96
CA GLU A 8 -8.25 -10.27 -10.02
C GLU A 8 -7.09 -10.96 -9.30
N PHE A 9 -7.37 -11.83 -8.31
CA PHE A 9 -6.30 -12.52 -7.57
C PHE A 9 -5.38 -13.35 -8.47
N TRP A 10 -5.94 -13.97 -9.50
CA TRP A 10 -5.23 -14.79 -10.48
C TRP A 10 -5.01 -14.09 -11.81
N ASN A 11 -5.28 -12.79 -11.90
CA ASN A 11 -5.06 -12.03 -13.12
C ASN A 11 -3.54 -11.98 -13.42
N PRO A 12 -3.05 -12.64 -14.50
CA PRO A 12 -1.63 -12.70 -14.82
C PRO A 12 -1.05 -11.34 -15.23
N LYS A 13 -1.91 -10.34 -15.48
CA LYS A 13 -1.49 -8.99 -15.82
C LYS A 13 -1.14 -8.17 -14.57
N MET A 14 -1.66 -8.54 -13.39
CA MET A 14 -1.39 -7.79 -12.16
C MET A 14 0.10 -7.78 -11.83
N ARG A 15 0.65 -6.58 -11.73
CA ARG A 15 2.05 -6.31 -11.41
C ARG A 15 2.10 -5.08 -10.51
N GLY A 16 2.42 -5.29 -9.26
CA GLY A 16 2.56 -4.22 -8.29
C GLY A 16 3.96 -4.26 -7.65
N PRO A 17 5.04 -3.94 -8.39
CA PRO A 17 6.38 -3.95 -7.80
C PRO A 17 6.46 -2.86 -6.74
N VAL A 18 6.84 -3.25 -5.53
CA VAL A 18 7.04 -2.37 -4.38
C VAL A 18 8.48 -2.46 -3.94
N CYS A 19 9.14 -1.33 -3.81
CA CYS A 19 10.46 -1.21 -3.22
C CYS A 19 10.33 -0.75 -1.77
N TYR A 20 11.13 -1.33 -0.88
CA TYR A 20 11.15 -1.04 0.54
C TYR A 20 12.52 -0.50 0.95
N ASN A 21 12.54 0.58 1.72
CA ASN A 21 13.78 0.99 2.37
C ASN A 21 14.15 0.02 3.50
N PRO A 22 15.35 0.11 4.11
CA PRO A 22 15.77 -0.84 5.14
C PRO A 22 14.80 -0.96 6.33
N GLN A 23 14.18 0.14 6.76
CA GLN A 23 13.21 0.18 7.85
C GLN A 23 11.93 -0.58 7.48
N ALA A 24 11.34 -0.26 6.32
CA ALA A 24 10.14 -0.93 5.84
C ALA A 24 10.41 -2.40 5.48
N SER A 25 11.61 -2.72 4.99
CA SER A 25 11.99 -4.11 4.71
C SER A 25 12.00 -4.98 5.98
N ARG A 26 12.39 -4.40 7.12
CA ARG A 26 12.39 -5.12 8.41
C ARG A 26 11.01 -5.17 9.07
N THR A 27 10.16 -4.17 8.86
CA THR A 27 8.94 -4.02 9.65
C THR A 27 7.64 -4.14 8.85
N ILE A 28 7.61 -3.75 7.59
CA ILE A 28 6.41 -3.75 6.76
C ILE A 28 6.36 -4.95 5.81
N LEU A 29 7.48 -5.29 5.17
CA LEU A 29 7.55 -6.46 4.30
C LEU A 29 7.12 -7.76 5.00
N PRO A 30 7.42 -8.01 6.30
CA PRO A 30 6.92 -9.16 7.03
C PRO A 30 5.40 -9.28 7.03
N TYR A 31 4.64 -8.18 7.08
CA TYR A 31 3.16 -8.21 7.00
C TYR A 31 2.70 -8.76 5.64
N THR A 32 3.26 -8.24 4.56
CA THR A 32 2.95 -8.70 3.21
C THR A 32 3.27 -10.18 3.01
N ILE A 33 4.43 -10.63 3.49
CA ILE A 33 4.84 -12.04 3.43
C ILE A 33 3.88 -12.92 4.22
N GLN A 34 3.51 -12.51 5.44
CA GLN A 34 2.60 -13.27 6.29
C GLN A 34 1.21 -13.36 5.67
N ARG A 35 0.63 -12.24 5.21
CA ARG A 35 -0.65 -12.24 4.48
C ARG A 35 -0.61 -13.18 3.28
N THR A 36 0.45 -13.13 2.47
CA THR A 36 0.60 -14.01 1.31
C THR A 36 0.60 -15.48 1.72
N ARG A 37 1.32 -15.84 2.79
CA ARG A 37 1.35 -17.23 3.30
C ARG A 37 -0.03 -17.70 3.78
N LEU A 38 -0.80 -16.83 4.44
CA LEU A 38 -2.13 -17.15 4.92
C LEU A 38 -3.13 -17.33 3.76
N VAL A 39 -3.04 -16.46 2.75
CA VAL A 39 -3.81 -16.58 1.51
C VAL A 39 -3.52 -17.88 0.78
N LEU A 40 -2.24 -18.25 0.62
CA LEU A 40 -1.84 -19.51 -0.03
C LEU A 40 -2.28 -20.76 0.76
N LYS A 41 -2.51 -20.62 2.07
CA LYS A 41 -3.11 -21.67 2.91
C LYS A 41 -4.64 -21.74 2.80
N GLY A 42 -5.25 -20.90 1.96
CA GLY A 42 -6.69 -20.88 1.75
C GLY A 42 -7.51 -20.22 2.87
N GLN A 43 -6.87 -19.40 3.73
CA GLN A 43 -7.60 -18.68 4.76
C GLN A 43 -8.57 -17.64 4.17
N SER A 44 -9.77 -17.54 4.74
CA SER A 44 -10.70 -16.48 4.45
C SER A 44 -10.18 -15.13 4.93
N LYS A 45 -10.77 -14.01 4.45
CA LYS A 45 -10.41 -12.65 4.89
C LYS A 45 -10.48 -12.49 6.42
N THR A 46 -11.52 -13.03 7.06
CA THR A 46 -11.67 -12.96 8.52
C THR A 46 -10.59 -13.77 9.24
N GLN A 47 -10.37 -15.02 8.83
CA GLN A 47 -9.33 -15.87 9.42
C GLN A 47 -7.92 -15.25 9.26
N MET A 48 -7.67 -14.61 8.13
CA MET A 48 -6.40 -13.90 7.89
C MET A 48 -6.27 -12.71 8.84
N ALA A 49 -7.31 -11.91 9.03
CA ALA A 49 -7.29 -10.78 9.97
C ALA A 49 -7.02 -11.25 11.41
N ASP A 50 -7.69 -12.32 11.86
CA ASP A 50 -7.49 -12.90 13.19
C ASP A 50 -6.04 -13.43 13.36
N SER A 51 -5.52 -14.11 12.34
CA SER A 51 -4.15 -14.64 12.34
C SER A 51 -3.09 -13.51 12.36
N MET A 52 -3.33 -12.43 11.62
CA MET A 52 -2.44 -11.26 11.63
C MET A 52 -2.47 -10.57 12.99
N LYS A 53 -3.68 -10.39 13.56
CA LYS A 53 -3.82 -9.81 14.91
C LYS A 53 -3.10 -10.65 15.95
N ALA A 54 -3.28 -11.96 15.95
CA ALA A 54 -2.61 -12.86 16.90
C ALA A 54 -1.06 -12.79 16.77
N ALA A 55 -0.54 -12.67 15.55
CA ALA A 55 0.89 -12.54 15.30
C ALA A 55 1.45 -11.19 15.81
N LEU A 56 0.67 -10.12 15.71
CA LEU A 56 1.02 -8.80 16.28
C LEU A 56 0.98 -8.84 17.81
N ASP A 57 -0.09 -9.34 18.40
CA ASP A 57 -0.27 -9.44 19.86
C ASP A 57 0.83 -10.28 20.53
N SER A 58 1.36 -11.27 19.81
CA SER A 58 2.46 -12.14 20.28
C SER A 58 3.87 -11.64 19.91
N ASN A 59 4.00 -10.43 19.35
CA ASN A 59 5.25 -9.85 18.86
C ASN A 59 6.00 -10.70 17.80
N GLN A 60 5.29 -11.56 17.07
CA GLN A 60 5.84 -12.28 15.92
C GLN A 60 5.97 -11.38 14.68
N LEU A 61 5.19 -10.32 14.63
CA LEU A 61 5.28 -9.26 13.63
C LEU A 61 5.73 -7.96 14.32
N PRO A 62 6.70 -7.24 13.76
CA PRO A 62 7.22 -6.01 14.35
C PRO A 62 6.24 -4.83 14.16
N MET A 63 6.35 -3.81 15.00
CA MET A 63 5.72 -2.51 14.77
C MET A 63 6.42 -1.74 13.65
N PRO A 64 5.71 -0.85 12.91
CA PRO A 64 6.35 0.04 11.96
C PRO A 64 7.48 0.86 12.61
N GLU A 65 8.65 0.79 12.03
CA GLU A 65 9.84 1.54 12.51
C GLU A 65 9.78 2.99 11.99
N PRO A 66 10.21 3.99 12.78
CA PRO A 66 10.31 5.37 12.31
C PRO A 66 11.12 5.47 11.01
N GLY A 67 10.56 6.15 10.01
CA GLY A 67 11.17 6.27 8.69
C GLY A 67 10.93 5.07 7.76
N ALA A 68 10.07 4.12 8.13
CA ALA A 68 9.66 3.05 7.24
C ALA A 68 8.94 3.64 6.01
N MET A 69 9.50 3.38 4.83
CA MET A 69 9.01 3.91 3.55
C MET A 69 9.07 2.83 2.47
N SER A 70 8.07 2.81 1.63
CA SER A 70 8.08 2.06 0.39
C SER A 70 7.65 2.93 -0.78
N TYR A 71 7.84 2.43 -2.00
CA TYR A 71 7.43 3.18 -3.18
C TYR A 71 7.04 2.26 -4.34
N MET A 72 6.09 2.74 -5.14
CA MET A 72 5.64 2.12 -6.36
C MET A 72 5.83 3.13 -7.50
N MET A 73 6.86 2.93 -8.32
CA MET A 73 7.26 3.89 -9.35
C MET A 73 7.49 3.25 -10.71
N SER A 74 7.06 2.01 -10.91
CA SER A 74 7.23 1.32 -12.19
C SER A 74 6.09 1.66 -13.14
N LYS A 75 6.41 2.01 -14.39
CA LYS A 75 5.45 2.15 -15.47
C LYS A 75 4.70 0.86 -15.81
N ASP A 76 5.33 -0.29 -15.52
CA ASP A 76 4.73 -1.60 -15.77
C ASP A 76 3.77 -2.01 -14.65
N GLY A 77 3.57 -1.15 -13.65
CA GLY A 77 2.61 -1.36 -12.59
C GLY A 77 1.20 -1.42 -13.14
N TYR A 78 0.49 -2.52 -12.85
CA TYR A 78 -0.91 -2.73 -13.22
C TYR A 78 -1.63 -3.39 -12.05
N LEU A 79 -2.63 -2.75 -11.51
CA LEU A 79 -3.28 -3.15 -10.27
C LEU A 79 -4.64 -3.83 -10.45
N GLY A 80 -5.04 -4.06 -11.68
CA GLY A 80 -6.29 -4.72 -12.05
C GLY A 80 -7.14 -3.89 -13.01
N ASP A 81 -8.17 -4.51 -13.57
CA ASP A 81 -9.00 -3.87 -14.61
C ASP A 81 -9.84 -2.69 -14.06
N SER A 82 -10.08 -2.65 -12.75
CA SER A 82 -10.81 -1.57 -12.10
C SER A 82 -9.95 -0.35 -11.75
N VAL A 83 -8.63 -0.55 -11.58
CA VAL A 83 -7.69 0.51 -11.16
C VAL A 83 -6.75 0.92 -12.28
N GLY A 84 -6.41 -0.03 -13.17
CA GLY A 84 -5.47 0.20 -14.26
C GLY A 84 -4.03 0.41 -13.76
N HIS A 85 -3.36 1.41 -14.35
CA HIS A 85 -2.05 1.87 -13.94
C HIS A 85 -2.21 2.95 -12.86
N TRP A 86 -1.47 2.84 -11.78
CA TRP A 86 -1.46 3.85 -10.73
C TRP A 86 -0.33 4.86 -10.97
N HIS A 87 -0.54 6.09 -10.50
CA HIS A 87 0.51 7.10 -10.50
C HIS A 87 1.70 6.68 -9.63
N PRO A 88 2.95 7.03 -9.98
CA PRO A 88 4.09 6.77 -9.13
C PRO A 88 3.94 7.52 -7.81
N HIS A 89 4.21 6.85 -6.71
CA HIS A 89 4.03 7.39 -5.37
C HIS A 89 4.98 6.78 -4.36
N LEU A 90 5.23 7.56 -3.31
CA LEU A 90 5.88 7.12 -2.08
C LEU A 90 4.80 6.75 -1.05
N MET A 91 5.09 5.79 -0.19
CA MET A 91 4.26 5.36 0.92
C MET A 91 5.06 5.47 2.22
N PHE A 92 4.56 6.25 3.17
CA PHE A 92 5.12 6.34 4.52
C PHE A 92 4.27 5.48 5.46
N HIS A 93 4.92 4.57 6.17
CA HIS A 93 4.27 3.62 7.07
C HIS A 93 4.46 4.08 8.51
N ILE A 94 3.42 4.67 9.09
CA ILE A 94 3.48 5.31 10.41
C ILE A 94 2.59 4.54 11.38
N ALA A 95 3.13 4.20 12.55
CA ALA A 95 2.35 3.49 13.55
C ALA A 95 1.20 4.36 14.09
N ASN A 96 -0.03 3.88 13.98
CA ASN A 96 -1.24 4.45 14.59
C ASN A 96 -1.42 5.97 14.37
N ALA A 97 -1.04 6.49 13.20
CA ALA A 97 -1.16 7.91 12.88
C ALA A 97 -2.57 8.25 12.35
N SER A 98 -2.97 9.50 12.52
CA SER A 98 -4.20 10.04 11.94
C SER A 98 -3.91 10.96 10.75
N ALA A 99 -4.89 11.16 9.86
CA ALA A 99 -4.78 12.10 8.74
C ALA A 99 -4.35 13.49 9.23
N ALA A 100 -4.95 13.98 10.30
CA ALA A 100 -4.68 15.31 10.86
C ALA A 100 -3.24 15.46 11.36
N SER A 101 -2.63 14.41 11.91
CA SER A 101 -1.25 14.47 12.41
C SER A 101 -0.21 14.65 11.31
N TRP A 102 -0.58 14.35 10.06
CA TRP A 102 0.27 14.46 8.87
C TRP A 102 -0.22 15.49 7.85
N GLY A 103 -1.31 16.22 8.16
CA GLY A 103 -1.90 17.15 7.23
C GLY A 103 -2.39 16.49 5.95
N ALA A 104 -2.77 15.20 6.03
CA ALA A 104 -3.24 14.45 4.88
C ALA A 104 -4.64 14.91 4.45
N ASN A 105 -4.91 14.85 3.13
CA ASN A 105 -6.19 15.20 2.52
C ASN A 105 -6.65 16.64 2.77
N LEU A 106 -5.74 17.55 3.14
CA LEU A 106 -6.03 18.98 3.20
C LEU A 106 -5.92 19.60 1.81
N HIS A 107 -6.59 20.73 1.59
CA HIS A 107 -6.40 21.52 0.38
C HIS A 107 -4.92 21.84 0.20
N ASP A 108 -4.39 21.63 -0.99
CA ASP A 108 -2.97 21.82 -1.34
C ASP A 108 -1.97 20.90 -0.61
N SER A 109 -2.43 19.90 0.14
CA SER A 109 -1.52 18.91 0.73
C SER A 109 -1.03 17.91 -0.31
N PRO A 110 0.28 17.69 -0.44
CA PRO A 110 0.80 16.60 -1.26
C PRO A 110 0.64 15.23 -0.59
N VAL A 111 0.20 15.20 0.67
CA VAL A 111 0.05 13.98 1.46
C VAL A 111 -1.38 13.51 1.39
N LEU A 112 -1.56 12.27 0.97
CA LEU A 112 -2.86 11.62 0.86
C LEU A 112 -2.94 10.47 1.84
N LEU A 113 -4.10 10.30 2.47
CA LEU A 113 -4.49 9.09 3.16
C LEU A 113 -5.70 8.52 2.43
N ASN A 114 -5.59 7.29 1.95
CA ASN A 114 -6.70 6.64 1.30
C ASN A 114 -7.54 5.90 2.35
N ASP A 115 -8.65 6.53 2.75
CA ASP A 115 -9.60 5.97 3.72
C ASP A 115 -10.39 4.78 3.16
N ASP A 116 -10.38 4.57 1.82
CA ASP A 116 -11.02 3.43 1.16
C ASP A 116 -10.22 2.14 1.29
N PHE A 117 -8.94 2.20 1.67
CA PHE A 117 -8.21 1.00 2.03
C PHE A 117 -8.73 0.48 3.37
N PRO A 118 -9.28 -0.74 3.38
CA PRO A 118 -9.74 -1.32 4.63
C PRO A 118 -8.57 -1.37 5.61
N GLN A 119 -8.73 -0.68 6.72
CA GLN A 119 -7.78 -0.74 7.82
C GLN A 119 -7.69 -2.20 8.25
N GLY A 120 -6.52 -2.79 8.05
CA GLY A 120 -6.23 -4.16 8.52
C GLY A 120 -6.02 -4.17 10.03
N PRO A 121 -5.74 -5.33 10.61
CA PRO A 121 -5.35 -5.43 12.01
C PRO A 121 -3.94 -4.85 12.27
N GLU A 122 -3.22 -4.50 11.23
CA GLU A 122 -1.88 -3.96 11.34
C GLU A 122 -1.91 -2.53 11.89
N PRO A 123 -0.96 -2.19 12.79
CA PRO A 123 -0.93 -0.88 13.45
C PRO A 123 -0.29 0.20 12.56
N GLU A 124 -0.39 0.06 11.25
CA GLU A 124 0.17 1.02 10.30
C GLU A 124 -0.90 1.91 9.68
N THR A 125 -0.58 3.19 9.55
CA THR A 125 -1.27 4.13 8.69
C THR A 125 -0.36 4.40 7.50
N ILE A 126 -0.87 4.25 6.28
CA ILE A 126 -0.10 4.43 5.05
C ILE A 126 -0.45 5.78 4.44
N PHE A 127 0.49 6.72 4.49
CA PHE A 127 0.38 8.00 3.79
C PHE A 127 1.04 7.89 2.42
N LEU A 128 0.34 8.42 1.41
CA LEU A 128 0.76 8.43 0.02
C LEU A 128 1.23 9.82 -0.37
N VAL A 129 2.33 9.90 -1.11
CA VAL A 129 2.80 11.14 -1.73
C VAL A 129 3.03 10.86 -3.21
N PRO A 130 2.15 11.37 -4.10
CA PRO A 130 2.36 11.27 -5.55
C PRO A 130 3.66 11.96 -5.96
N VAL A 131 4.34 11.40 -6.97
CA VAL A 131 5.56 11.98 -7.52
C VAL A 131 5.43 12.18 -9.03
N GLY A 132 6.12 13.17 -9.57
CA GLY A 132 6.01 13.58 -10.96
C GLY A 132 6.82 12.75 -11.97
N HIS A 133 7.52 11.71 -11.52
CA HIS A 133 8.40 10.92 -12.38
C HIS A 133 8.32 9.43 -12.05
N TRP A 134 8.46 8.61 -13.09
CA TRP A 134 8.63 7.17 -12.97
C TRP A 134 10.08 6.81 -12.58
N SER A 135 10.31 5.55 -12.22
CA SER A 135 11.64 5.07 -11.82
C SER A 135 12.70 5.15 -12.92
N ASP A 136 12.30 5.26 -14.18
CA ASP A 136 13.19 5.47 -15.33
C ASP A 136 13.53 6.95 -15.60
N GLY A 137 13.05 7.86 -14.75
CA GLY A 137 13.26 9.31 -14.86
C GLY A 137 12.30 10.03 -15.82
N THR A 138 11.42 9.33 -16.50
CA THR A 138 10.43 9.98 -17.37
C THR A 138 9.31 10.61 -16.55
N SER A 139 8.80 11.77 -17.00
CA SER A 139 7.71 12.47 -16.35
C SER A 139 6.39 11.71 -16.47
N VAL A 140 5.57 11.82 -15.46
CA VAL A 140 4.16 11.44 -15.52
C VAL A 140 3.45 12.41 -16.45
N THR A 141 2.85 11.91 -17.52
CA THR A 141 2.01 12.73 -18.38
C THR A 141 0.72 13.01 -17.61
N PRO A 142 0.31 14.26 -17.36
CA PRO A 142 -0.98 14.54 -16.76
C PRO A 142 -2.08 13.90 -17.60
N ASP A 143 -3.00 13.17 -16.95
CA ASP A 143 -4.21 12.69 -17.64
C ASP A 143 -5.05 13.93 -17.98
N PRO A 144 -5.38 14.18 -19.26
CA PRO A 144 -6.21 15.32 -19.65
C PRO A 144 -7.58 15.34 -18.97
N SER A 145 -8.04 14.21 -18.44
CA SER A 145 -9.33 14.09 -17.72
C SER A 145 -9.25 14.54 -16.26
N GLU A 146 -8.07 14.61 -15.65
CA GLU A 146 -7.89 15.01 -14.25
C GLU A 146 -7.81 16.53 -14.04
N THR A 147 -7.77 17.33 -15.10
CA THR A 147 -7.65 18.80 -15.02
C THR A 147 -8.93 19.54 -14.60
N HIS A 148 -9.98 18.84 -14.19
CA HIS A 148 -11.29 19.45 -13.86
C HIS A 148 -11.85 19.09 -12.48
N GLN A 149 -11.03 19.05 -11.42
CA GLN A 149 -11.56 19.09 -10.05
C GLN A 149 -10.66 19.96 -9.15
N HIS A 150 -10.88 21.26 -9.27
CA HIS A 150 -10.46 22.25 -8.26
C HIS A 150 -11.68 23.00 -7.79
#